data_536b9debbf50b3c9fc3b72a09b47c932
#
_entry.id   536b9debbf50b3c9fc3b72a09b47c932
#
_cell.length_a   1.000
_cell.length_b   1.000
_cell.length_c   1.000
_cell.angle_alpha   90.00
_cell.angle_beta   90.00
_cell.angle_gamma   90.00
#
_symmetry.space_group_name_H-M   'P 1'
#
loop_
_entity.id
_entity.type
_entity.pdbx_description
1 polymer ?
#
loop_
_entity_poly.entity_id
_entity_poly.type
_entity_poly.pdbx_seq_one_letter_code
_entity_poly.pdbx_strand_id
1 'polypeptide(L)'
;MNKEKIEKKTALITGGTYGIGFGIAKELLEKGMNVTITGRKEETTNAAAKKLADKYPGKVLGSFGDVRRMADMNKISKETRETFGNIDVLVANAGVGHFGSIEELTEEQWNQTIETNLTGVFNSVKASLPALIDSKGYIITVASLAGTNFFANGSAYNASKFGLVGFTQAIMLDLRQKGVKVSTIMPGSVTSHFAGHTPNDEDQWKIQPEDLGKMVVDLLEMNPRTLPSKIEVRPSMPPKR
;
A
#
# COMPACT_ATOMS: atom_id res chain seq x y z
N MET A 1 17.78 12.75 11.63
CA MET A 1 16.51 13.50 11.48
C MET A 1 15.70 13.25 12.75
N ASN A 2 15.11 14.28 13.37
CA ASN A 2 14.44 14.17 14.67
C ASN A 2 13.25 13.19 14.60
N LYS A 3 13.10 12.31 15.61
CA LYS A 3 11.92 11.46 15.85
C LYS A 3 10.61 12.26 15.82
N GLU A 4 10.65 13.54 16.21
CA GLU A 4 9.52 14.47 16.18
C GLU A 4 8.92 14.75 14.78
N LYS A 5 9.61 14.36 13.69
CA LYS A 5 9.23 14.76 12.33
C LYS A 5 8.14 13.90 11.69
N ILE A 6 7.87 12.69 12.16
CA ILE A 6 6.78 11.84 11.64
C ILE A 6 5.59 11.71 12.61
N GLU A 7 5.82 12.01 13.88
CA GLU A 7 4.76 12.10 14.87
C GLU A 7 3.71 13.13 14.44
N LYS A 8 2.44 12.82 14.57
CA LYS A 8 1.29 13.63 14.12
C LYS A 8 1.08 13.74 12.60
N LYS A 9 1.94 13.16 11.77
CA LYS A 9 1.66 13.04 10.33
C LYS A 9 0.52 12.04 10.08
N THR A 10 -0.16 12.22 8.95
CA THR A 10 -1.30 11.39 8.58
C THR A 10 -0.96 10.52 7.39
N ALA A 11 -1.19 9.21 7.53
CA ALA A 11 -1.08 8.23 6.47
C ALA A 11 -2.46 7.73 6.02
N LEU A 12 -2.67 7.68 4.70
CA LEU A 12 -3.79 6.98 4.07
C LEU A 12 -3.28 5.66 3.48
N ILE A 13 -3.84 4.53 3.91
CA ILE A 13 -3.41 3.18 3.51
C ILE A 13 -4.56 2.46 2.83
N THR A 14 -4.43 2.16 1.53
CA THR A 14 -5.43 1.36 0.83
C THR A 14 -5.21 -0.13 1.06
N GLY A 15 -6.31 -0.90 1.22
CA GLY A 15 -6.20 -2.32 1.56
C GLY A 15 -5.59 -2.57 2.94
N GLY A 16 -5.95 -1.73 3.93
CA GLY A 16 -5.41 -1.74 5.29
C GLY A 16 -6.13 -2.66 6.27
N THR A 17 -7.07 -3.49 5.82
CA THR A 17 -7.90 -4.31 6.73
C THR A 17 -7.21 -5.57 7.23
N TYR A 18 -6.21 -6.07 6.51
CA TYR A 18 -5.39 -7.23 6.89
C TYR A 18 -4.04 -7.24 6.13
N GLY A 19 -3.19 -8.21 6.43
CA GLY A 19 -1.91 -8.42 5.73
C GLY A 19 -0.99 -7.21 5.74
N ILE A 20 -0.35 -6.93 4.60
CA ILE A 20 0.68 -5.89 4.47
C ILE A 20 0.17 -4.53 4.92
N GLY A 21 -1.01 -4.10 4.43
CA GLY A 21 -1.55 -2.79 4.76
C GLY A 21 -1.86 -2.63 6.26
N PHE A 22 -2.33 -3.68 6.93
CA PHE A 22 -2.56 -3.67 8.36
C PHE A 22 -1.25 -3.62 9.17
N GLY A 23 -0.23 -4.40 8.74
CA GLY A 23 1.11 -4.35 9.35
C GLY A 23 1.76 -2.96 9.22
N ILE A 24 1.65 -2.34 8.04
CA ILE A 24 2.11 -0.96 7.83
C ILE A 24 1.36 0.02 8.75
N ALA A 25 0.03 -0.10 8.84
CA ALA A 25 -0.79 0.75 9.71
C ALA A 25 -0.33 0.68 11.16
N LYS A 26 -0.07 -0.53 11.66
CA LYS A 26 0.40 -0.77 13.03
C LYS A 26 1.76 -0.09 13.30
N GLU A 27 2.74 -0.27 12.42
CA GLU A 27 4.07 0.33 12.59
C GLU A 27 4.05 1.86 12.52
N LEU A 28 3.20 2.46 11.66
CA LEU A 28 3.03 3.91 11.60
C LEU A 28 2.34 4.47 12.86
N LEU A 29 1.36 3.76 13.39
CA LEU A 29 0.70 4.10 14.66
C LEU A 29 1.66 4.03 15.85
N GLU A 30 2.56 3.03 15.91
CA GLU A 30 3.64 2.93 16.92
C GLU A 30 4.57 4.16 16.89
N LYS A 31 4.71 4.81 15.73
CA LYS A 31 5.47 6.06 15.58
C LYS A 31 4.65 7.31 15.87
N GLY A 32 3.43 7.18 16.34
CA GLY A 32 2.57 8.29 16.72
C GLY A 32 1.86 8.99 15.56
N MET A 33 1.87 8.42 14.36
CA MET A 33 1.14 8.94 13.20
C MET A 33 -0.37 8.73 13.36
N ASN A 34 -1.17 9.54 12.65
CA ASN A 34 -2.57 9.26 12.40
C ASN A 34 -2.70 8.36 11.18
N VAL A 35 -3.62 7.42 11.17
CA VAL A 35 -3.77 6.45 10.08
C VAL A 35 -5.23 6.31 9.66
N THR A 36 -5.49 6.50 8.37
CA THR A 36 -6.72 6.05 7.73
C THR A 36 -6.44 4.73 7.03
N ILE A 37 -7.20 3.69 7.35
CA ILE A 37 -7.20 2.43 6.61
C ILE A 37 -8.45 2.31 5.75
N THR A 38 -8.31 1.71 4.55
CA THR A 38 -9.47 1.44 3.71
C THR A 38 -9.60 -0.03 3.33
N GLY A 39 -10.84 -0.43 3.07
CA GLY A 39 -11.23 -1.72 2.52
C GLY A 39 -12.55 -1.62 1.78
N ARG A 40 -12.90 -2.62 0.98
CA ARG A 40 -14.12 -2.59 0.16
C ARG A 40 -15.42 -2.81 0.96
N LYS A 41 -15.32 -3.56 2.06
CA LYS A 41 -16.48 -3.89 2.90
C LYS A 41 -16.44 -3.06 4.16
N GLU A 42 -17.54 -2.39 4.45
CA GLU A 42 -17.70 -1.55 5.63
C GLU A 42 -17.43 -2.30 6.93
N GLU A 43 -18.06 -3.46 7.10
CA GLU A 43 -17.93 -4.29 8.30
C GLU A 43 -16.47 -4.65 8.61
N THR A 44 -15.74 -5.18 7.60
CA THR A 44 -14.33 -5.58 7.80
C THR A 44 -13.40 -4.38 8.00
N THR A 45 -13.72 -3.24 7.38
CA THR A 45 -12.95 -2.01 7.56
C THR A 45 -13.12 -1.45 8.95
N ASN A 46 -14.36 -1.39 9.45
CA ASN A 46 -14.68 -0.93 10.79
C ASN A 46 -14.08 -1.86 11.87
N ALA A 47 -14.17 -3.17 11.68
CA ALA A 47 -13.57 -4.14 12.61
C ALA A 47 -12.04 -3.99 12.69
N ALA A 48 -11.35 -3.82 11.55
CA ALA A 48 -9.92 -3.61 11.51
C ALA A 48 -9.52 -2.26 12.15
N ALA A 49 -10.25 -1.19 11.84
CA ALA A 49 -10.02 0.12 12.42
C ALA A 49 -10.22 0.11 13.95
N LYS A 50 -11.27 -0.56 14.44
CA LYS A 50 -11.51 -0.73 15.87
C LYS A 50 -10.35 -1.45 16.55
N LYS A 51 -9.89 -2.57 15.99
CA LYS A 51 -8.75 -3.33 16.52
C LYS A 51 -7.49 -2.48 16.68
N LEU A 52 -7.24 -1.55 15.75
CA LEU A 52 -6.13 -0.61 15.85
C LEU A 52 -6.44 0.51 16.87
N ALA A 53 -7.66 1.06 16.85
CA ALA A 53 -8.06 2.16 17.73
C ALA A 53 -8.08 1.77 19.22
N ASP A 54 -8.36 0.51 19.53
CA ASP A 54 -8.31 -0.03 20.91
C ASP A 54 -6.90 0.14 21.51
N LYS A 55 -5.85 0.07 20.70
CA LYS A 55 -4.45 0.30 21.10
C LYS A 55 -3.99 1.75 20.91
N TYR A 56 -4.53 2.43 19.89
CA TYR A 56 -4.11 3.78 19.50
C TYR A 56 -5.33 4.73 19.41
N PRO A 57 -5.95 5.08 20.54
CA PRO A 57 -7.18 5.86 20.58
C PRO A 57 -7.00 7.24 19.93
N GLY A 58 -8.00 7.65 19.13
CA GLY A 58 -8.02 8.95 18.46
C GLY A 58 -7.07 9.09 17.26
N LYS A 59 -6.36 8.01 16.86
CA LYS A 59 -5.39 8.05 15.76
C LYS A 59 -5.78 7.21 14.55
N VAL A 60 -6.94 6.55 14.56
CA VAL A 60 -7.35 5.62 13.50
C VAL A 60 -8.70 6.02 12.93
N LEU A 61 -8.77 6.09 11.61
CA LEU A 61 -10.02 6.21 10.84
C LEU A 61 -10.18 4.97 9.94
N GLY A 62 -11.32 4.30 10.01
CA GLY A 62 -11.76 3.33 9.01
C GLY A 62 -12.67 4.03 8.00
N SER A 63 -12.32 3.99 6.72
CA SER A 63 -13.15 4.54 5.64
C SER A 63 -13.28 3.51 4.52
N PHE A 64 -14.49 3.01 4.27
CA PHE A 64 -14.71 1.99 3.26
C PHE A 64 -14.95 2.57 1.86
N GLY A 65 -14.47 1.85 0.85
CA GLY A 65 -14.63 2.18 -0.55
C GLY A 65 -13.80 1.27 -1.46
N ASP A 66 -14.12 1.29 -2.74
CA ASP A 66 -13.43 0.52 -3.77
C ASP A 66 -12.41 1.40 -4.50
N VAL A 67 -11.13 1.05 -4.44
CA VAL A 67 -10.06 1.80 -5.11
C VAL A 67 -10.27 1.94 -6.63
N ARG A 68 -11.03 1.02 -7.24
CA ARG A 68 -11.37 1.08 -8.67
C ARG A 68 -12.27 2.29 -9.01
N ARG A 69 -12.92 2.87 -8.01
CA ARG A 69 -13.89 3.96 -8.15
C ARG A 69 -13.28 5.28 -7.68
N MET A 70 -13.06 6.19 -8.59
CA MET A 70 -12.51 7.53 -8.28
C MET A 70 -13.37 8.27 -7.24
N ALA A 71 -14.70 8.14 -7.31
CA ALA A 71 -15.61 8.77 -6.35
C ALA A 71 -15.37 8.29 -4.91
N ASP A 72 -15.12 6.98 -4.72
CA ASP A 72 -14.84 6.42 -3.41
C ASP A 72 -13.49 6.93 -2.88
N MET A 73 -12.46 7.01 -3.73
CA MET A 73 -11.17 7.53 -3.34
C MET A 73 -11.21 9.03 -3.01
N ASN A 74 -12.00 9.82 -3.72
CA ASN A 74 -12.24 11.23 -3.39
C ASN A 74 -12.94 11.37 -2.03
N LYS A 75 -13.97 10.56 -1.75
CA LYS A 75 -14.66 10.49 -0.45
C LYS A 75 -13.65 10.18 0.67
N ILE A 76 -12.88 9.12 0.53
CA ILE A 76 -11.89 8.65 1.53
C ILE A 76 -10.83 9.72 1.79
N SER A 77 -10.30 10.33 0.73
CA SER A 77 -9.33 11.43 0.85
C SER A 77 -9.91 12.63 1.61
N LYS A 78 -11.18 12.97 1.33
CA LYS A 78 -11.90 14.05 2.02
C LYS A 78 -12.08 13.73 3.51
N GLU A 79 -12.63 12.56 3.84
CA GLU A 79 -12.84 12.11 5.23
C GLU A 79 -11.54 12.07 6.03
N THR A 80 -10.44 11.61 5.42
CA THR A 80 -9.12 11.62 6.06
C THR A 80 -8.68 13.03 6.44
N ARG A 81 -8.84 13.99 5.52
CA ARG A 81 -8.46 15.39 5.74
C ARG A 81 -9.37 16.08 6.76
N GLU A 82 -10.66 15.80 6.75
CA GLU A 82 -11.62 16.33 7.73
C GLU A 82 -11.32 15.82 9.14
N THR A 83 -10.85 14.58 9.27
CA THR A 83 -10.53 13.97 10.57
C THR A 83 -9.16 14.38 11.10
N PHE A 84 -8.13 14.42 10.25
CA PHE A 84 -6.74 14.57 10.68
C PHE A 84 -6.04 15.82 10.10
N GLY A 85 -6.74 16.63 9.34
CA GLY A 85 -6.25 17.90 8.80
C GLY A 85 -5.54 17.77 7.45
N ASN A 86 -4.74 16.74 7.21
CA ASN A 86 -4.01 16.56 5.95
C ASN A 86 -3.75 15.09 5.62
N ILE A 87 -3.11 14.83 4.47
CA ILE A 87 -2.51 13.55 4.09
C ILE A 87 -1.03 13.82 3.80
N ASP A 88 -0.14 13.25 4.61
CA ASP A 88 1.31 13.36 4.44
C ASP A 88 1.89 12.15 3.72
N VAL A 89 1.25 10.98 3.86
CA VAL A 89 1.70 9.72 3.29
C VAL A 89 0.52 8.99 2.65
N LEU A 90 0.69 8.58 1.40
CA LEU A 90 -0.19 7.61 0.75
C LEU A 90 0.55 6.28 0.61
N VAL A 91 0.00 5.21 1.20
CA VAL A 91 0.42 3.84 0.95
C VAL A 91 -0.62 3.18 0.05
N ALA A 92 -0.33 3.12 -1.25
CA ALA A 92 -1.17 2.46 -2.24
C ALA A 92 -0.84 0.95 -2.26
N ASN A 93 -1.53 0.21 -1.37
CA ASN A 93 -1.29 -1.20 -1.10
C ASN A 93 -2.41 -2.13 -1.59
N ALA A 94 -3.64 -1.65 -1.76
CA ALA A 94 -4.74 -2.50 -2.22
C ALA A 94 -4.38 -3.27 -3.49
N GLY A 95 -4.60 -4.59 -3.48
CA GLY A 95 -4.28 -5.43 -4.62
C GLY A 95 -4.96 -6.79 -4.52
N VAL A 96 -5.12 -7.43 -5.69
CA VAL A 96 -5.64 -8.79 -5.87
C VAL A 96 -4.72 -9.58 -6.79
N GLY A 97 -4.78 -10.91 -6.72
CA GLY A 97 -4.07 -11.80 -7.63
C GLY A 97 -5.00 -12.90 -8.11
N HIS A 98 -5.17 -12.97 -9.42
CA HIS A 98 -5.76 -14.12 -10.11
C HIS A 98 -4.66 -14.81 -10.90
N PHE A 99 -4.52 -16.10 -10.71
CA PHE A 99 -3.47 -16.91 -11.31
C PHE A 99 -4.10 -18.03 -12.12
N GLY A 100 -3.63 -18.21 -13.33
CA GLY A 100 -4.08 -19.21 -14.29
C GLY A 100 -3.33 -19.04 -15.61
N SER A 101 -3.31 -20.09 -16.43
CA SER A 101 -2.78 -20.01 -17.79
C SER A 101 -3.56 -18.97 -18.61
N ILE A 102 -2.96 -18.46 -19.70
CA ILE A 102 -3.68 -17.53 -20.58
C ILE A 102 -4.95 -18.17 -21.21
N GLU A 103 -5.00 -19.49 -21.28
CA GLU A 103 -6.16 -20.25 -21.80
C GLU A 103 -7.31 -20.29 -20.79
N GLU A 104 -7.01 -20.23 -19.48
CA GLU A 104 -7.98 -20.35 -18.38
C GLU A 104 -8.37 -19.00 -17.78
N LEU A 105 -7.51 -17.99 -17.93
CA LEU A 105 -7.73 -16.66 -17.36
C LEU A 105 -8.93 -15.98 -18.00
N THR A 106 -9.96 -15.69 -17.20
CA THR A 106 -11.17 -15.02 -17.69
C THR A 106 -10.96 -13.51 -17.84
N GLU A 107 -11.77 -12.89 -18.73
CA GLU A 107 -11.80 -11.42 -18.88
C GLU A 107 -12.11 -10.73 -17.54
N GLU A 108 -13.01 -11.28 -16.75
CA GLU A 108 -13.36 -10.72 -15.43
C GLU A 108 -12.14 -10.71 -14.48
N GLN A 109 -11.40 -11.81 -14.40
CA GLN A 109 -10.21 -11.93 -13.59
C GLN A 109 -9.10 -10.97 -14.05
N TRP A 110 -8.94 -10.83 -15.37
CA TRP A 110 -8.03 -9.85 -15.96
C TRP A 110 -8.43 -8.44 -15.54
N ASN A 111 -9.68 -8.05 -15.79
CA ASN A 111 -10.19 -6.71 -15.48
C ASN A 111 -10.08 -6.39 -13.99
N GLN A 112 -10.50 -7.31 -13.12
CA GLN A 112 -10.36 -7.13 -11.66
C GLN A 112 -8.91 -6.89 -11.24
N THR A 113 -7.96 -7.61 -11.86
CA THR A 113 -6.53 -7.48 -11.53
C THR A 113 -5.99 -6.13 -11.98
N ILE A 114 -6.24 -5.74 -13.23
CA ILE A 114 -5.77 -4.44 -13.77
C ILE A 114 -6.45 -3.27 -13.05
N GLU A 115 -7.76 -3.33 -12.90
CA GLU A 115 -8.52 -2.24 -12.26
C GLU A 115 -8.12 -2.04 -10.80
N THR A 116 -7.86 -3.12 -10.05
CA THR A 116 -7.47 -2.99 -8.65
C THR A 116 -6.00 -2.58 -8.52
N ASN A 117 -5.09 -3.29 -9.19
CA ASN A 117 -3.65 -3.17 -8.94
C ASN A 117 -3.01 -1.97 -9.64
N LEU A 118 -3.63 -1.46 -10.69
CA LEU A 118 -3.08 -0.36 -11.50
C LEU A 118 -4.01 0.85 -11.50
N THR A 119 -5.24 0.74 -12.01
CA THR A 119 -6.21 1.84 -12.03
C THR A 119 -6.55 2.31 -10.60
N GLY A 120 -6.70 1.39 -9.66
CA GLY A 120 -6.98 1.70 -8.25
C GLY A 120 -5.84 2.49 -7.59
N VAL A 121 -4.59 2.21 -7.95
CA VAL A 121 -3.45 3.00 -7.48
C VAL A 121 -3.46 4.39 -8.10
N PHE A 122 -3.73 4.50 -9.42
CA PHE A 122 -3.91 5.80 -10.08
C PHE A 122 -5.01 6.63 -9.39
N ASN A 123 -6.18 6.05 -9.12
CA ASN A 123 -7.27 6.73 -8.44
C ASN A 123 -6.86 7.21 -7.04
N SER A 124 -6.17 6.35 -6.27
CA SER A 124 -5.68 6.68 -4.93
C SER A 124 -4.70 7.85 -4.95
N VAL A 125 -3.77 7.84 -5.89
CA VAL A 125 -2.82 8.94 -6.11
C VAL A 125 -3.55 10.22 -6.50
N LYS A 126 -4.43 10.18 -7.50
CA LYS A 126 -5.16 11.36 -7.99
C LYS A 126 -6.01 12.01 -6.89
N ALA A 127 -6.74 11.22 -6.11
CA ALA A 127 -7.59 11.72 -5.03
C ALA A 127 -6.79 12.35 -3.88
N SER A 128 -5.58 11.84 -3.60
CA SER A 128 -4.73 12.32 -2.51
C SER A 128 -3.73 13.40 -2.94
N LEU A 129 -3.53 13.59 -4.25
CA LEU A 129 -2.44 14.41 -4.80
C LEU A 129 -2.44 15.87 -4.33
N PRO A 130 -3.58 16.60 -4.25
CA PRO A 130 -3.58 17.96 -3.74
C PRO A 130 -3.00 18.05 -2.32
N ALA A 131 -3.47 17.20 -1.40
CA ALA A 131 -2.97 17.16 -0.03
C ALA A 131 -1.49 16.77 0.06
N LEU A 132 -1.05 15.82 -0.77
CA LEU A 132 0.36 15.38 -0.82
C LEU A 132 1.29 16.48 -1.37
N ILE A 133 0.82 17.31 -2.30
CA ILE A 133 1.59 18.48 -2.77
C ILE A 133 1.70 19.52 -1.65
N ASP A 134 0.60 19.83 -0.98
CA ASP A 134 0.57 20.81 0.12
C ASP A 134 1.48 20.39 1.28
N SER A 135 1.51 19.11 1.63
CA SER A 135 2.35 18.57 2.71
C SER A 135 3.79 18.29 2.29
N LYS A 136 4.14 18.38 0.99
CA LYS A 136 5.38 17.84 0.41
C LYS A 136 5.57 16.38 0.86
N GLY A 137 4.52 15.60 0.69
CA GLY A 137 4.34 14.29 1.26
C GLY A 137 5.08 13.17 0.54
N TYR A 138 4.64 11.93 0.81
CA TYR A 138 5.27 10.74 0.27
C TYR A 138 4.22 9.75 -0.28
N ILE A 139 4.40 9.28 -1.49
CA ILE A 139 3.63 8.21 -2.12
C ILE A 139 4.47 6.93 -2.07
N ILE A 140 3.95 5.88 -1.46
CA ILE A 140 4.57 4.56 -1.42
C ILE A 140 3.60 3.56 -2.05
N THR A 141 4.01 2.95 -3.16
CA THR A 141 3.23 1.88 -3.79
C THR A 141 3.75 0.51 -3.37
N VAL A 142 2.84 -0.44 -3.13
CA VAL A 142 3.19 -1.83 -2.86
C VAL A 142 3.01 -2.63 -4.15
N ALA A 143 4.12 -2.79 -4.89
CA ALA A 143 4.13 -3.58 -6.11
C ALA A 143 4.34 -5.08 -5.80
N SER A 144 5.35 -5.69 -6.35
CA SER A 144 5.79 -7.08 -6.13
C SER A 144 7.08 -7.30 -6.90
N LEU A 145 7.84 -8.34 -6.57
CA LEU A 145 8.87 -8.88 -7.46
C LEU A 145 8.30 -9.29 -8.83
N ALA A 146 7.01 -9.59 -8.91
CA ALA A 146 6.28 -9.79 -10.16
C ALA A 146 6.20 -8.55 -11.06
N GLY A 147 6.66 -7.40 -10.59
CA GLY A 147 6.83 -6.17 -11.39
C GLY A 147 8.18 -6.05 -12.11
N THR A 148 9.09 -6.99 -11.87
CA THR A 148 10.41 -7.07 -12.53
C THR A 148 10.74 -8.49 -13.00
N ASN A 149 10.07 -9.52 -12.45
CA ASN A 149 10.24 -10.91 -12.82
C ASN A 149 8.87 -11.49 -13.24
N PHE A 150 8.86 -12.27 -14.28
CA PHE A 150 7.66 -12.95 -14.77
C PHE A 150 7.68 -14.43 -14.39
N PHE A 151 6.50 -15.03 -14.31
CA PHE A 151 6.33 -16.46 -14.04
C PHE A 151 5.09 -17.01 -14.76
N ALA A 152 5.07 -18.30 -14.98
CA ALA A 152 3.92 -18.97 -15.60
C ALA A 152 2.63 -18.80 -14.77
N ASN A 153 1.49 -18.75 -15.44
CA ASN A 153 0.17 -18.53 -14.82
C ASN A 153 -0.01 -17.16 -14.14
N GLY A 154 0.88 -16.22 -14.38
CA GLY A 154 0.87 -14.90 -13.76
C GLY A 154 0.56 -13.75 -14.72
N SER A 155 0.01 -13.98 -15.91
CA SER A 155 -0.09 -12.98 -16.98
C SER A 155 -0.77 -11.68 -16.54
N ALA A 156 -1.97 -11.72 -15.96
CA ALA A 156 -2.67 -10.53 -15.46
C ALA A 156 -1.92 -9.87 -14.30
N TYR A 157 -1.46 -10.67 -13.34
CA TYR A 157 -0.74 -10.16 -12.18
C TYR A 157 0.58 -9.49 -12.57
N ASN A 158 1.40 -10.17 -13.41
CA ASN A 158 2.62 -9.59 -13.93
C ASN A 158 2.34 -8.29 -14.70
N ALA A 159 1.39 -8.29 -15.64
CA ALA A 159 1.02 -7.09 -16.40
C ALA A 159 0.68 -5.92 -15.45
N SER A 160 -0.14 -6.16 -14.43
CA SER A 160 -0.52 -5.15 -13.46
C SER A 160 0.67 -4.62 -12.64
N LYS A 161 1.57 -5.50 -12.21
CA LYS A 161 2.71 -5.12 -11.36
C LYS A 161 3.86 -4.50 -12.13
N PHE A 162 4.14 -4.93 -13.37
CA PHE A 162 5.05 -4.22 -14.29
C PHE A 162 4.52 -2.83 -14.60
N GLY A 163 3.21 -2.72 -14.94
CA GLY A 163 2.55 -1.42 -15.16
C GLY A 163 2.65 -0.52 -13.93
N LEU A 164 2.44 -1.08 -12.72
CA LEU A 164 2.54 -0.32 -11.48
C LEU A 164 3.95 0.20 -11.21
N VAL A 165 4.99 -0.60 -11.45
CA VAL A 165 6.38 -0.15 -11.32
C VAL A 165 6.66 0.99 -12.30
N GLY A 166 6.27 0.83 -13.57
CA GLY A 166 6.41 1.87 -14.59
C GLY A 166 5.68 3.16 -14.22
N PHE A 167 4.40 3.05 -13.82
CA PHE A 167 3.61 4.18 -13.35
C PHE A 167 4.27 4.91 -12.19
N THR A 168 4.72 4.15 -11.17
CA THR A 168 5.35 4.74 -9.97
C THR A 168 6.62 5.50 -10.32
N GLN A 169 7.47 4.96 -11.19
CA GLN A 169 8.70 5.63 -11.60
C GLN A 169 8.41 6.88 -12.45
N ALA A 170 7.39 6.87 -13.29
CA ALA A 170 6.98 8.03 -14.07
C ALA A 170 6.49 9.17 -13.17
N ILE A 171 5.54 8.90 -12.26
CA ILE A 171 5.03 9.94 -11.37
C ILE A 171 6.07 10.45 -10.37
N MET A 172 7.10 9.68 -10.05
CA MET A 172 8.24 10.14 -9.27
C MET A 172 8.96 11.30 -9.99
N LEU A 173 9.14 11.19 -11.30
CA LEU A 173 9.73 12.28 -12.10
C LEU A 173 8.83 13.51 -12.19
N ASP A 174 7.51 13.30 -12.34
CA ASP A 174 6.52 14.38 -12.43
C ASP A 174 6.40 15.20 -11.13
N LEU A 175 6.57 14.54 -9.99
CA LEU A 175 6.23 15.11 -8.68
C LEU A 175 7.43 15.61 -7.87
N ARG A 176 8.65 15.20 -8.21
CA ARG A 176 9.84 15.57 -7.44
C ARG A 176 10.07 17.08 -7.33
N GLN A 177 9.77 17.85 -8.39
CA GLN A 177 9.87 19.31 -8.36
C GLN A 177 8.76 19.98 -7.52
N LYS A 178 7.70 19.25 -7.22
CA LYS A 178 6.64 19.66 -6.28
C LYS A 178 6.95 19.26 -4.83
N GLY A 179 8.11 18.65 -4.58
CA GLY A 179 8.55 18.19 -3.28
C GLY A 179 7.93 16.90 -2.79
N VAL A 180 7.11 16.22 -3.62
CA VAL A 180 6.50 14.94 -3.28
C VAL A 180 7.47 13.80 -3.61
N LYS A 181 7.75 12.95 -2.62
CA LYS A 181 8.56 11.74 -2.79
C LYS A 181 7.69 10.60 -3.29
N VAL A 182 8.26 9.71 -4.10
CA VAL A 182 7.56 8.53 -4.61
C VAL A 182 8.49 7.34 -4.62
N SER A 183 8.08 6.23 -3.99
CA SER A 183 8.80 4.95 -3.98
C SER A 183 7.88 3.78 -4.29
N THR A 184 8.44 2.70 -4.78
CA THR A 184 7.76 1.41 -4.85
C THR A 184 8.51 0.37 -4.03
N ILE A 185 7.79 -0.34 -3.16
CA ILE A 185 8.27 -1.54 -2.47
C ILE A 185 7.80 -2.74 -3.28
N MET A 186 8.71 -3.65 -3.58
CA MET A 186 8.48 -4.84 -4.40
C MET A 186 8.77 -6.09 -3.56
N PRO A 187 7.82 -6.53 -2.72
CA PRO A 187 8.04 -7.71 -1.89
C PRO A 187 7.95 -9.01 -2.70
N GLY A 188 8.70 -10.00 -2.24
CA GLY A 188 8.53 -11.40 -2.59
C GLY A 188 7.39 -12.04 -1.80
N SER A 189 7.61 -13.27 -1.29
CA SER A 189 6.62 -13.98 -0.49
C SER A 189 6.40 -13.29 0.86
N VAL A 190 5.17 -12.89 1.13
CA VAL A 190 4.73 -12.26 2.39
C VAL A 190 3.63 -13.10 3.02
N THR A 191 3.67 -13.25 4.34
CA THR A 191 2.58 -13.87 5.10
C THR A 191 1.33 -12.98 5.02
N SER A 192 0.31 -13.43 4.30
CA SER A 192 -0.92 -12.66 4.10
C SER A 192 -2.06 -13.55 3.61
N HIS A 193 -3.29 -13.00 3.61
CA HIS A 193 -4.47 -13.65 3.03
C HIS A 193 -4.57 -13.45 1.50
N PHE A 194 -3.49 -13.11 0.85
CA PHE A 194 -3.48 -12.84 -0.59
C PHE A 194 -3.77 -14.11 -1.41
N ALA A 195 -4.57 -13.98 -2.46
CA ALA A 195 -4.98 -15.08 -3.35
C ALA A 195 -5.59 -16.29 -2.62
N GLY A 196 -6.36 -16.05 -1.55
CA GLY A 196 -7.04 -17.11 -0.80
C GLY A 196 -6.17 -17.89 0.19
N HIS A 197 -4.90 -17.51 0.36
CA HIS A 197 -4.04 -18.11 1.37
C HIS A 197 -4.51 -17.76 2.79
N THR A 198 -4.41 -18.72 3.70
CA THR A 198 -4.61 -18.50 5.14
C THR A 198 -3.26 -18.61 5.84
N PRO A 199 -2.78 -17.53 6.51
CA PRO A 199 -1.52 -17.56 7.25
C PRO A 199 -1.48 -18.71 8.27
N ASN A 200 -0.33 -19.39 8.34
CA ASN A 200 -0.08 -20.47 9.30
C ASN A 200 1.42 -20.52 9.70
N ASP A 201 1.78 -21.47 10.58
CA ASP A 201 3.14 -21.58 11.12
C ASP A 201 4.21 -21.90 10.06
N GLU A 202 3.84 -22.46 8.92
CA GLU A 202 4.76 -22.73 7.79
C GLU A 202 5.19 -21.44 7.08
N ASP A 203 4.54 -20.31 7.38
CA ASP A 203 4.84 -19.01 6.76
C ASP A 203 5.98 -18.25 7.45
N GLN A 204 6.58 -18.78 8.50
CA GLN A 204 7.62 -18.09 9.30
C GLN A 204 8.85 -17.66 8.48
N TRP A 205 9.17 -18.36 7.39
CA TRP A 205 10.27 -18.00 6.48
C TRP A 205 9.94 -16.82 5.56
N LYS A 206 8.66 -16.50 5.40
CA LYS A 206 8.19 -15.38 4.56
C LYS A 206 8.43 -14.04 5.27
N ILE A 207 8.47 -12.98 4.49
CA ILE A 207 8.42 -11.61 5.01
C ILE A 207 7.14 -11.46 5.83
N GLN A 208 7.22 -10.88 7.00
CA GLN A 208 6.03 -10.58 7.80
C GLN A 208 5.49 -9.19 7.44
N PRO A 209 4.18 -8.93 7.56
CA PRO A 209 3.59 -7.62 7.28
C PRO A 209 4.27 -6.47 8.02
N GLU A 210 4.68 -6.67 9.27
CA GLU A 210 5.36 -5.71 10.10
C GLU A 210 6.77 -5.35 9.59
N ASP A 211 7.45 -6.28 8.91
CA ASP A 211 8.76 -5.99 8.31
C ASP A 211 8.63 -4.92 7.22
N LEU A 212 7.56 -5.01 6.42
CA LEU A 212 7.25 -3.99 5.42
C LEU A 212 6.81 -2.67 6.07
N GLY A 213 6.10 -2.75 7.20
CA GLY A 213 5.76 -1.58 8.00
C GLY A 213 6.99 -0.83 8.52
N LYS A 214 7.96 -1.54 9.09
CA LYS A 214 9.25 -0.97 9.51
C LYS A 214 10.00 -0.32 8.34
N MET A 215 9.99 -0.99 7.18
CA MET A 215 10.61 -0.41 5.97
C MET A 215 9.93 0.90 5.55
N VAL A 216 8.61 0.99 5.63
CA VAL A 216 7.89 2.26 5.38
C VAL A 216 8.33 3.33 6.38
N VAL A 217 8.44 3.00 7.66
CA VAL A 217 8.97 3.93 8.69
C VAL A 217 10.37 4.39 8.34
N ASP A 218 11.27 3.49 7.97
CA ASP A 218 12.65 3.82 7.60
C ASP A 218 12.71 4.77 6.41
N LEU A 219 11.85 4.57 5.40
CA LEU A 219 11.73 5.49 4.26
C LEU A 219 11.29 6.89 4.68
N LEU A 220 10.37 7.00 5.65
CA LEU A 220 9.89 8.29 6.15
C LEU A 220 10.95 9.00 7.02
N GLU A 221 11.79 8.25 7.72
CA GLU A 221 12.86 8.76 8.58
C GLU A 221 14.17 9.09 7.82
N MET A 222 14.30 8.68 6.57
CA MET A 222 15.46 8.96 5.73
C MET A 222 15.72 10.47 5.56
N ASN A 223 17.01 10.82 5.36
CA ASN A 223 17.37 12.19 5.02
C ASN A 223 16.57 12.67 3.80
N PRO A 224 15.97 13.87 3.83
CA PRO A 224 15.13 14.38 2.74
C PRO A 224 15.76 14.38 1.35
N ARG A 225 17.09 14.45 1.24
CA ARG A 225 17.81 14.39 -0.04
C ARG A 225 17.95 12.97 -0.61
N THR A 226 17.56 11.93 0.15
CA THR A 226 17.70 10.54 -0.24
C THR A 226 16.34 9.96 -0.60
N LEU A 227 16.23 9.31 -1.76
CA LEU A 227 15.02 8.69 -2.26
C LEU A 227 15.32 7.30 -2.83
N PRO A 228 15.10 6.21 -2.08
CA PRO A 228 15.04 4.87 -2.65
C PRO A 228 13.79 4.74 -3.51
N SER A 229 13.94 4.82 -4.84
CA SER A 229 12.79 4.85 -5.74
C SER A 229 12.19 3.48 -6.03
N LYS A 230 13.01 2.41 -6.02
CA LYS A 230 12.61 1.00 -6.14
C LYS A 230 13.31 0.16 -5.08
N ILE A 231 12.55 -0.66 -4.35
CA ILE A 231 13.06 -1.46 -3.25
C ILE A 231 12.56 -2.90 -3.42
N GLU A 232 13.45 -3.79 -3.81
CA GLU A 232 13.17 -5.23 -3.83
C GLU A 232 13.41 -5.82 -2.44
N VAL A 233 12.44 -6.62 -1.97
CA VAL A 233 12.51 -7.29 -0.67
C VAL A 233 12.24 -8.77 -0.85
N ARG A 234 13.14 -9.61 -0.38
CA ARG A 234 13.06 -11.06 -0.51
C ARG A 234 13.14 -11.72 0.86
N PRO A 235 12.47 -12.86 1.07
CA PRO A 235 12.81 -13.72 2.20
C PRO A 235 14.31 -14.05 2.15
N SER A 236 14.98 -13.96 3.29
CA SER A 236 16.42 -14.22 3.37
C SER A 236 16.78 -15.69 3.11
N MET A 237 15.92 -16.60 3.58
CA MET A 237 16.11 -18.05 3.44
C MET A 237 14.79 -18.73 3.06
N PRO A 238 14.40 -18.73 1.77
CA PRO A 238 13.24 -19.50 1.34
C PRO A 238 13.55 -21.02 1.45
N PRO A 239 12.51 -21.87 1.59
CA PRO A 239 12.70 -23.32 1.60
C PRO A 239 13.37 -23.77 0.31
N LYS A 240 14.23 -24.79 0.40
CA LYS A 240 14.83 -25.43 -0.77
C LYS A 240 13.71 -26.02 -1.64
N ARG A 241 13.72 -25.69 -2.92
CA ARG A 241 12.85 -26.30 -3.93
C ARG A 241 13.31 -27.71 -4.26
#